data_4f113e65d67b6ef55326b69b42af9674
#
_entry.id   4f113e65d67b6ef55326b69b42af9674
#
_cell.length_a   1.000
_cell.length_b   1.000
_cell.length_c   1.000
_cell.angle_alpha   90.00
_cell.angle_beta   90.00
_cell.angle_gamma   90.00
#
_symmetry.space_group_name_H-M   'P 1'
#
loop_
_entity.id
_entity.type
_entity.pdbx_description
1 polymer ?
#
loop_
_entity_poly.entity_id
_entity_poly.type
_entity_poly.pdbx_seq_one_letter_code
_entity_poly.pdbx_strand_id
1 'polypeptide(L)'
;LFGLEYDLLLYDVTSTYFEGQSASNEQAQPGYSRDHRPDCKQVCIALVVSREGIPLGYEVFAGNRNDVTTVEEIVEKIERQYGTAGCIWVMDRGMVSEENLEYLRSGGRRYIVGTPKSQLKRFERELLTEDWQKVREGLEVKLCRSPDEGETFILCRSSTRRIKEKQIHERFEKHLEKGLIKLTESCLKKKQRLGVVERRVGRLLGANSRAAGLFRVEVTAGEDGRVAVVWEKVEAWRQWAELSEGCYLLRSNITNWDAE
;
A
#
# COMPACT_ATOMS: atom_id res chain seq x y z
N LEU A 1 15.43 -31.56 11.41
CA LEU A 1 14.92 -31.86 12.75
C LEU A 1 13.41 -31.63 12.85
N PHE A 2 12.81 -30.71 12.09
CA PHE A 2 11.39 -30.37 12.16
C PHE A 2 10.59 -30.72 10.89
N GLY A 3 11.20 -31.38 9.87
CA GLY A 3 10.51 -31.67 8.61
C GLY A 3 9.90 -30.43 7.93
N LEU A 4 10.56 -29.28 8.06
CA LEU A 4 10.06 -28.01 7.53
C LEU A 4 10.11 -28.04 6.00
N GLU A 5 9.00 -27.71 5.39
CA GLU A 5 8.92 -27.46 3.95
C GLU A 5 9.36 -26.01 3.69
N TYR A 6 10.41 -25.84 2.89
CA TYR A 6 10.91 -24.52 2.47
C TYR A 6 10.34 -24.12 1.11
N ASP A 7 9.09 -24.47 0.88
CA ASP A 7 8.39 -24.20 -0.39
C ASP A 7 7.91 -22.75 -0.51
N LEU A 8 7.68 -22.08 0.64
CA LEU A 8 7.18 -20.72 0.68
C LEU A 8 7.86 -19.93 1.81
N LEU A 9 8.49 -18.82 1.46
CA LEU A 9 9.23 -17.94 2.36
C LEU A 9 8.55 -16.57 2.42
N LEU A 10 8.02 -16.21 3.59
CA LEU A 10 7.46 -14.88 3.82
C LEU A 10 8.53 -13.96 4.35
N TYR A 11 8.75 -12.86 3.65
CA TYR A 11 9.73 -11.84 4.00
C TYR A 11 9.07 -10.50 4.29
N ASP A 12 9.39 -9.92 5.44
CA ASP A 12 8.94 -8.59 5.84
C ASP A 12 10.03 -7.84 6.59
N VAL A 13 9.97 -6.50 6.55
CA VAL A 13 10.85 -5.59 7.28
C VAL A 13 10.00 -4.72 8.22
N THR A 14 10.40 -4.67 9.46
CA THR A 14 9.84 -3.76 10.46
C THR A 14 10.93 -2.86 11.04
N SER A 15 10.55 -1.86 11.86
CA SER A 15 11.51 -1.06 12.61
C SER A 15 11.18 -1.08 14.08
N THR A 16 12.20 -0.94 14.92
CA THR A 16 12.04 -0.69 16.34
C THR A 16 12.91 0.48 16.77
N TYR A 17 12.40 1.31 17.68
CA TYR A 17 13.10 2.51 18.12
C TYR A 17 13.72 2.32 19.50
N PHE A 18 14.69 3.16 19.83
CA PHE A 18 15.34 3.22 21.13
C PHE A 18 14.86 4.45 21.90
N GLU A 19 14.47 4.29 23.15
CA GLU A 19 14.10 5.41 24.01
C GLU A 19 15.31 6.21 24.54
N GLY A 20 16.54 5.73 24.29
CA GLY A 20 17.78 6.40 24.63
C GLY A 20 18.56 6.89 23.41
N GLN A 21 19.72 7.49 23.65
CA GLN A 21 20.59 8.01 22.57
C GLN A 21 21.25 6.93 21.72
N SER A 22 21.38 5.71 22.25
CA SER A 22 22.02 4.55 21.57
C SER A 22 23.32 4.92 20.85
N ALA A 23 24.19 5.72 21.51
CA ALA A 23 25.36 6.31 20.92
C ALA A 23 26.42 5.26 20.49
N SER A 24 26.44 4.12 21.16
CA SER A 24 27.36 2.99 20.87
C SER A 24 26.85 2.06 19.77
N ASN A 25 25.63 2.23 19.28
CA ASN A 25 25.07 1.40 18.23
C ASN A 25 25.09 2.18 16.89
N GLU A 26 26.04 1.83 16.02
CA GLU A 26 26.19 2.46 14.71
C GLU A 26 24.98 2.26 13.78
N GLN A 27 24.23 1.17 13.94
CA GLN A 27 23.01 0.89 13.18
C GLN A 27 21.81 1.71 13.67
N ALA A 28 21.87 2.28 14.90
CA ALA A 28 20.82 3.12 15.44
C ALA A 28 20.83 4.49 14.75
N GLN A 29 19.98 4.66 13.74
CA GLN A 29 19.89 5.86 12.92
C GLN A 29 18.47 6.43 12.93
N PRO A 30 18.29 7.76 12.76
CA PRO A 30 16.99 8.34 12.48
C PRO A 30 16.47 7.82 11.13
N GLY A 31 15.19 7.46 11.06
CA GLY A 31 14.59 6.93 9.84
C GLY A 31 13.08 7.10 9.82
N TYR A 32 12.41 6.48 8.85
CA TYR A 32 10.96 6.46 8.80
C TYR A 32 10.42 5.61 9.96
N SER A 33 9.86 6.28 10.97
CA SER A 33 9.31 5.60 12.15
C SER A 33 7.88 5.11 11.89
N ARG A 34 7.69 3.79 11.87
CA ARG A 34 6.36 3.15 11.81
C ARG A 34 5.58 3.35 13.11
N ASP A 35 6.28 3.58 14.22
CA ASP A 35 5.71 3.81 15.56
C ASP A 35 5.43 5.29 15.84
N HIS A 36 5.53 6.16 14.83
CA HIS A 36 5.34 7.61 14.96
C HIS A 36 6.27 8.28 15.98
N ARG A 37 7.51 7.76 16.11
CA ARG A 37 8.57 8.29 16.96
C ARG A 37 9.76 8.80 16.12
N PRO A 38 9.57 9.85 15.29
CA PRO A 38 10.65 10.40 14.46
C PRO A 38 11.76 11.08 15.29
N ASP A 39 11.50 11.31 16.57
CA ASP A 39 12.44 11.85 17.55
C ASP A 39 13.46 10.81 18.03
N CYS A 40 13.21 9.52 17.82
CA CYS A 40 14.05 8.44 18.28
C CYS A 40 14.89 7.84 17.14
N LYS A 41 16.08 7.35 17.49
CA LYS A 41 16.85 6.46 16.61
C LYS A 41 16.20 5.09 16.57
N GLN A 42 16.32 4.40 15.46
CA GLN A 42 15.74 3.07 15.24
C GLN A 42 16.72 2.15 14.51
N VAL A 43 16.41 0.86 14.47
CA VAL A 43 16.97 -0.12 13.54
C VAL A 43 15.85 -0.74 12.72
N CYS A 44 16.18 -1.22 11.52
CA CYS A 44 15.27 -2.01 10.71
C CYS A 44 15.56 -3.49 10.92
N ILE A 45 14.54 -4.30 11.11
CA ILE A 45 14.65 -5.74 11.34
C ILE A 45 13.95 -6.45 10.18
N ALA A 46 14.73 -7.17 9.39
CA ALA A 46 14.21 -8.06 8.37
C ALA A 46 13.99 -9.46 8.97
N LEU A 47 12.88 -10.07 8.66
CA LEU A 47 12.53 -11.41 9.12
C LEU A 47 12.05 -12.27 7.96
N VAL A 48 12.58 -13.49 7.88
CA VAL A 48 12.10 -14.53 6.97
C VAL A 48 11.50 -15.66 7.77
N VAL A 49 10.29 -16.02 7.45
CA VAL A 49 9.57 -17.12 8.11
C VAL A 49 9.06 -18.13 7.09
N SER A 50 8.90 -19.39 7.52
CA SER A 50 8.25 -20.43 6.74
C SER A 50 6.74 -20.16 6.63
N ARG A 51 6.04 -20.98 5.82
CA ARG A 51 4.57 -20.99 5.71
C ARG A 51 3.88 -21.14 7.06
N GLU A 52 4.45 -21.91 7.97
CA GLU A 52 3.95 -22.18 9.33
C GLU A 52 4.27 -21.03 10.30
N GLY A 53 4.99 -20.01 9.85
CA GLY A 53 5.41 -18.87 10.68
C GLY A 53 6.67 -19.13 11.52
N ILE A 54 7.44 -20.17 11.20
CA ILE A 54 8.70 -20.47 11.91
C ILE A 54 9.80 -19.55 11.39
N PRO A 55 10.49 -18.80 12.27
CA PRO A 55 11.61 -17.96 11.86
C PRO A 55 12.77 -18.79 11.28
N LEU A 56 13.18 -18.48 10.07
CA LEU A 56 14.28 -19.12 9.35
C LEU A 56 15.55 -18.27 9.37
N GLY A 57 15.39 -16.96 9.31
CA GLY A 57 16.49 -16.03 9.35
C GLY A 57 16.03 -14.61 9.62
N TYR A 58 16.97 -13.82 10.12
CA TYR A 58 16.76 -12.40 10.32
C TYR A 58 18.03 -11.62 9.98
N GLU A 59 17.86 -10.32 9.75
CA GLU A 59 18.96 -9.37 9.63
C GLU A 59 18.56 -8.04 10.31
N VAL A 60 19.55 -7.36 10.86
CA VAL A 60 19.36 -6.03 11.45
C VAL A 60 20.10 -5.03 10.58
N PHE A 61 19.37 -4.07 10.06
CA PHE A 61 19.88 -3.00 9.21
C PHE A 61 19.87 -1.65 9.93
N ALA A 62 20.67 -0.73 9.44
CA ALA A 62 20.62 0.65 9.91
C ALA A 62 19.21 1.23 9.80
N GLY A 63 18.81 2.02 10.81
CA GLY A 63 17.45 2.53 10.95
C GLY A 63 16.96 3.46 9.82
N ASN A 64 17.86 3.96 9.00
CA ASN A 64 17.58 4.74 7.80
C ASN A 64 17.54 3.89 6.51
N ARG A 65 17.69 2.57 6.61
CA ARG A 65 17.68 1.67 5.46
C ARG A 65 16.27 1.60 4.87
N ASN A 66 16.19 1.61 3.56
CA ASN A 66 14.93 1.48 2.84
C ASN A 66 14.61 0.00 2.61
N ASP A 67 13.37 -0.43 2.85
CA ASP A 67 12.96 -1.84 2.74
C ASP A 67 13.34 -2.44 1.38
N VAL A 68 13.15 -1.69 0.30
CA VAL A 68 13.46 -2.11 -1.06
C VAL A 68 14.94 -2.49 -1.26
N THR A 69 15.85 -1.90 -0.50
CA THR A 69 17.31 -2.15 -0.62
C THR A 69 17.81 -3.34 0.18
N THR A 70 16.93 -4.04 0.90
CA THR A 70 17.29 -5.17 1.77
C THR A 70 17.08 -6.53 1.12
N VAL A 71 16.37 -6.58 -0.01
CA VAL A 71 15.90 -7.82 -0.64
C VAL A 71 17.05 -8.72 -1.07
N GLU A 72 18.03 -8.18 -1.79
CA GLU A 72 19.16 -8.93 -2.31
C GLU A 72 19.97 -9.58 -1.17
N GLU A 73 20.34 -8.79 -0.16
CA GLU A 73 21.13 -9.26 0.97
C GLU A 73 20.46 -10.40 1.75
N ILE A 74 19.14 -10.29 1.97
CA ILE A 74 18.41 -11.31 2.74
C ILE A 74 18.20 -12.58 1.93
N VAL A 75 17.90 -12.45 0.63
CA VAL A 75 17.75 -13.58 -0.28
C VAL A 75 19.04 -14.37 -0.36
N GLU A 76 20.18 -13.71 -0.58
CA GLU A 76 21.48 -14.36 -0.61
C GLU A 76 21.85 -15.03 0.72
N LYS A 77 21.52 -14.41 1.86
CA LYS A 77 21.77 -14.97 3.17
C LYS A 77 21.00 -16.28 3.37
N ILE A 78 19.71 -16.27 3.05
CA ILE A 78 18.86 -17.46 3.18
C ILE A 78 19.33 -18.57 2.23
N GLU A 79 19.63 -18.24 0.98
CA GLU A 79 20.12 -19.23 0.01
C GLU A 79 21.48 -19.83 0.39
N ARG A 80 22.38 -19.05 0.97
CA ARG A 80 23.64 -19.58 1.51
C ARG A 80 23.43 -20.55 2.67
N GLN A 81 22.39 -20.34 3.47
CA GLN A 81 22.13 -21.15 4.66
C GLN A 81 21.30 -22.41 4.35
N TYR A 82 20.35 -22.33 3.43
CA TYR A 82 19.37 -23.38 3.15
C TYR A 82 19.40 -23.91 1.71
N GLY A 83 20.25 -23.33 0.86
CA GLY A 83 20.31 -23.64 -0.57
C GLY A 83 19.28 -22.87 -1.40
N THR A 84 19.44 -22.94 -2.72
CA THR A 84 18.54 -22.33 -3.71
C THR A 84 17.32 -23.21 -4.02
N ALA A 85 16.85 -23.99 -3.06
CA ALA A 85 15.69 -24.85 -3.24
C ALA A 85 14.53 -24.04 -3.82
N GLY A 86 13.73 -24.64 -4.71
CA GLY A 86 12.66 -24.01 -5.48
C GLY A 86 11.55 -23.33 -4.67
N CYS A 87 11.94 -22.55 -3.67
CA CYS A 87 11.04 -21.80 -2.80
C CYS A 87 10.42 -20.59 -3.53
N ILE A 88 9.31 -20.13 -2.99
CA ILE A 88 8.57 -18.96 -3.48
C ILE A 88 8.73 -17.85 -2.47
N TRP A 89 9.30 -16.73 -2.89
CA TRP A 89 9.43 -15.53 -2.07
C TRP A 89 8.12 -14.74 -2.04
N VAL A 90 7.56 -14.56 -0.86
CA VAL A 90 6.36 -13.74 -0.64
C VAL A 90 6.78 -12.45 0.05
N MET A 91 6.53 -11.31 -0.59
CA MET A 91 6.98 -10.00 -0.12
C MET A 91 5.85 -8.98 -0.20
N ASP A 92 5.86 -8.01 0.74
CA ASP A 92 4.95 -6.86 0.65
C ASP A 92 5.40 -5.88 -0.44
N ARG A 93 4.47 -5.05 -0.87
CA ARG A 93 4.67 -4.02 -1.89
C ARG A 93 5.81 -3.04 -1.59
N GLY A 94 6.16 -2.84 -0.32
CA GLY A 94 7.25 -1.95 0.11
C GLY A 94 8.63 -2.40 -0.35
N MET A 95 8.77 -3.66 -0.72
CA MET A 95 10.01 -4.28 -1.18
C MET A 95 10.07 -4.43 -2.70
N VAL A 96 9.01 -4.04 -3.41
CA VAL A 96 8.88 -4.24 -4.85
C VAL A 96 9.45 -3.05 -5.60
N SER A 97 10.56 -3.29 -6.31
CA SER A 97 11.04 -2.46 -7.42
C SER A 97 11.26 -3.34 -8.64
N GLU A 98 11.30 -2.76 -9.84
CA GLU A 98 11.61 -3.56 -11.04
C GLU A 98 13.01 -4.16 -10.97
N GLU A 99 13.96 -3.50 -10.30
CA GLU A 99 15.32 -4.01 -10.06
C GLU A 99 15.28 -5.28 -9.19
N ASN A 100 14.53 -5.26 -8.08
CA ASN A 100 14.37 -6.45 -7.23
C ASN A 100 13.66 -7.59 -7.96
N LEU A 101 12.65 -7.29 -8.77
CA LEU A 101 11.97 -8.31 -9.56
C LEU A 101 12.88 -8.90 -10.63
N GLU A 102 13.71 -8.09 -11.27
CA GLU A 102 14.71 -8.56 -12.24
C GLU A 102 15.80 -9.40 -11.55
N TYR A 103 16.27 -8.98 -10.39
CA TYR A 103 17.19 -9.78 -9.57
C TYR A 103 16.61 -11.16 -9.23
N LEU A 104 15.33 -11.22 -8.84
CA LEU A 104 14.66 -12.50 -8.57
C LEU A 104 14.51 -13.35 -9.84
N ARG A 105 14.08 -12.75 -10.94
CA ARG A 105 13.91 -13.44 -12.24
C ARG A 105 15.21 -13.98 -12.80
N SER A 106 16.25 -13.16 -12.85
CA SER A 106 17.57 -13.56 -13.37
C SER A 106 18.22 -14.70 -12.59
N GLY A 107 17.91 -14.78 -11.28
CA GLY A 107 18.31 -15.89 -10.43
C GLY A 107 17.39 -17.12 -10.50
N GLY A 108 16.39 -17.13 -11.38
CA GLY A 108 15.41 -18.23 -11.48
C GLY A 108 14.49 -18.38 -10.26
N ARG A 109 14.40 -17.33 -9.44
CA ARG A 109 13.63 -17.35 -8.19
C ARG A 109 12.16 -17.07 -8.46
N ARG A 110 11.29 -17.85 -7.81
CA ARG A 110 9.84 -17.67 -7.86
C ARG A 110 9.39 -16.67 -6.80
N TYR A 111 8.39 -15.85 -7.13
CA TYR A 111 7.88 -14.86 -6.19
C TYR A 111 6.38 -14.63 -6.29
N ILE A 112 5.80 -14.17 -5.18
CA ILE A 112 4.49 -13.51 -5.09
C ILE A 112 4.69 -12.20 -4.34
N VAL A 113 4.35 -11.09 -4.96
CA VAL A 113 4.57 -9.77 -4.38
C VAL A 113 3.31 -8.92 -4.40
N GLY A 114 3.13 -8.11 -3.36
CA GLY A 114 2.08 -7.10 -3.35
C GLY A 114 2.36 -5.99 -4.37
N THR A 115 1.31 -5.43 -4.97
CA THR A 115 1.44 -4.29 -5.88
C THR A 115 0.70 -3.06 -5.38
N PRO A 116 1.09 -1.84 -5.80
CA PRO A 116 0.35 -0.63 -5.48
C PRO A 116 -1.10 -0.69 -5.95
N LYS A 117 -2.03 -0.21 -5.12
CA LYS A 117 -3.48 -0.19 -5.44
C LYS A 117 -3.78 0.60 -6.73
N SER A 118 -2.94 1.57 -7.10
CA SER A 118 -3.06 2.32 -8.35
C SER A 118 -3.03 1.44 -9.61
N GLN A 119 -2.36 0.30 -9.56
CA GLN A 119 -2.31 -0.65 -10.68
C GLN A 119 -3.64 -1.38 -10.92
N LEU A 120 -4.56 -1.42 -9.95
CA LEU A 120 -5.90 -2.02 -10.13
C LEU A 120 -6.68 -1.40 -11.30
N LYS A 121 -6.42 -0.12 -11.63
CA LYS A 121 -7.11 0.55 -12.75
C LYS A 121 -6.86 -0.13 -14.10
N ARG A 122 -5.73 -0.80 -14.26
CA ARG A 122 -5.39 -1.58 -15.48
C ARG A 122 -6.33 -2.78 -15.67
N PHE A 123 -6.93 -3.26 -14.60
CA PHE A 123 -7.79 -4.44 -14.54
C PHE A 123 -9.25 -4.08 -14.28
N GLU A 124 -9.69 -2.88 -14.65
CA GLU A 124 -11.07 -2.41 -14.42
C GLU A 124 -12.10 -3.32 -15.08
N ARG A 125 -11.80 -3.86 -16.26
CA ARG A 125 -12.70 -4.79 -16.99
C ARG A 125 -12.82 -6.11 -16.24
N GLU A 126 -11.73 -6.65 -15.78
CA GLU A 126 -11.65 -7.90 -15.02
C GLU A 126 -12.33 -7.79 -13.67
N LEU A 127 -12.30 -6.60 -13.04
CA LEU A 127 -13.03 -6.35 -11.80
C LEU A 127 -14.55 -6.38 -11.97
N LEU A 128 -15.06 -6.08 -13.19
CA LEU A 128 -16.50 -6.05 -13.50
C LEU A 128 -17.07 -7.42 -13.87
N THR A 129 -16.25 -8.40 -14.22
CA THR A 129 -16.73 -9.72 -14.62
C THR A 129 -16.95 -10.64 -13.42
N GLU A 130 -17.87 -11.62 -13.54
CA GLU A 130 -18.36 -12.45 -12.44
C GLU A 130 -17.55 -13.76 -12.23
N ASP A 131 -16.48 -14.01 -12.99
CA ASP A 131 -15.65 -15.20 -12.99
C ASP A 131 -14.64 -15.28 -11.82
N TRP A 132 -15.07 -14.88 -10.64
CA TRP A 132 -14.27 -14.96 -9.42
C TRP A 132 -14.28 -16.35 -8.82
N GLN A 133 -13.12 -16.86 -8.40
CA GLN A 133 -12.98 -18.13 -7.71
C GLN A 133 -12.88 -17.90 -6.20
N LYS A 134 -13.74 -18.58 -5.44
CA LYS A 134 -13.73 -18.52 -3.98
C LYS A 134 -12.63 -19.42 -3.45
N VAL A 135 -11.61 -18.82 -2.81
CA VAL A 135 -10.50 -19.56 -2.18
C VAL A 135 -10.82 -19.92 -0.73
N ARG A 136 -11.45 -18.99 -0.01
CA ARG A 136 -11.90 -19.20 1.37
C ARG A 136 -13.06 -18.26 1.69
N GLU A 137 -13.63 -18.43 2.89
CA GLU A 137 -14.68 -17.53 3.36
C GLU A 137 -14.22 -16.07 3.30
N GLY A 138 -14.98 -15.25 2.59
CA GLY A 138 -14.72 -13.81 2.43
C GLY A 138 -13.51 -13.45 1.57
N LEU A 139 -12.92 -14.40 0.82
CA LEU A 139 -11.83 -14.13 -0.11
C LEU A 139 -12.08 -14.83 -1.45
N GLU A 140 -12.09 -14.03 -2.51
CA GLU A 140 -12.19 -14.49 -3.89
C GLU A 140 -10.98 -13.97 -4.68
N VAL A 141 -10.56 -14.74 -5.66
CA VAL A 141 -9.43 -14.40 -6.51
C VAL A 141 -9.77 -14.57 -7.99
N LYS A 142 -8.99 -13.91 -8.83
CA LYS A 142 -9.03 -14.06 -10.28
C LYS A 142 -7.61 -13.95 -10.83
N LEU A 143 -7.21 -14.91 -11.63
CA LEU A 143 -5.91 -14.93 -12.28
C LEU A 143 -5.99 -14.18 -13.61
N CYS A 144 -5.16 -13.16 -13.77
CA CYS A 144 -5.06 -12.36 -14.97
C CYS A 144 -3.66 -12.53 -15.57
N ARG A 145 -3.58 -12.91 -16.83
CA ARG A 145 -2.29 -12.98 -17.54
C ARG A 145 -1.72 -11.59 -17.70
N SER A 146 -0.42 -11.45 -17.50
CA SER A 146 0.29 -10.22 -17.81
C SER A 146 0.23 -9.95 -19.33
N PRO A 147 0.11 -8.66 -19.75
CA PRO A 147 0.34 -8.28 -21.13
C PRO A 147 1.74 -8.67 -21.62
N ASP A 148 2.72 -8.71 -20.70
CA ASP A 148 4.08 -9.16 -20.94
C ASP A 148 4.18 -10.64 -20.55
N GLU A 149 4.45 -11.51 -21.50
CA GLU A 149 4.55 -12.96 -21.30
C GLU A 149 5.50 -13.29 -20.14
N GLY A 150 5.07 -14.12 -19.21
CA GLY A 150 5.90 -14.66 -18.11
C GLY A 150 5.48 -14.23 -16.71
N GLU A 151 4.41 -13.46 -16.53
CA GLU A 151 3.87 -13.10 -15.21
C GLU A 151 2.36 -13.28 -15.12
N THR A 152 1.90 -13.53 -13.92
CA THR A 152 0.48 -13.62 -13.56
C THR A 152 0.15 -12.55 -12.53
N PHE A 153 -0.87 -11.77 -12.79
CA PHE A 153 -1.50 -10.90 -11.81
C PHE A 153 -2.66 -11.63 -11.15
N ILE A 154 -2.73 -11.54 -9.82
CA ILE A 154 -3.76 -12.17 -9.01
C ILE A 154 -4.60 -11.05 -8.41
N LEU A 155 -5.79 -10.84 -8.96
CA LEU A 155 -6.78 -9.97 -8.36
C LEU A 155 -7.40 -10.68 -7.17
N CYS A 156 -7.42 -10.01 -6.03
CA CYS A 156 -8.01 -10.51 -4.80
C CYS A 156 -9.13 -9.59 -4.33
N ARG A 157 -10.27 -10.15 -3.93
CA ARG A 157 -11.41 -9.42 -3.38
C ARG A 157 -11.74 -9.94 -1.98
N SER A 158 -11.52 -9.10 -0.96
CA SER A 158 -11.73 -9.46 0.45
C SER A 158 -12.93 -8.72 1.03
N SER A 159 -13.93 -9.45 1.52
CA SER A 159 -15.13 -8.88 2.15
C SER A 159 -14.82 -8.08 3.41
N THR A 160 -13.95 -8.59 4.28
CA THR A 160 -13.52 -7.91 5.51
C THR A 160 -12.80 -6.60 5.21
N ARG A 161 -11.90 -6.61 4.21
CA ARG A 161 -11.18 -5.42 3.77
C ARG A 161 -12.13 -4.40 3.13
N ARG A 162 -13.12 -4.86 2.36
CA ARG A 162 -14.15 -4.02 1.75
C ARG A 162 -14.94 -3.24 2.79
N ILE A 163 -15.44 -3.92 3.83
CA ILE A 163 -16.16 -3.27 4.94
C ILE A 163 -15.30 -2.18 5.59
N LYS A 164 -14.04 -2.50 5.89
CA LYS A 164 -13.11 -1.55 6.53
C LYS A 164 -12.82 -0.35 5.62
N GLU A 165 -12.53 -0.57 4.34
CA GLU A 165 -12.23 0.51 3.39
C GLU A 165 -13.44 1.41 3.17
N LYS A 166 -14.65 0.84 3.03
CA LYS A 166 -15.91 1.59 2.92
C LYS A 166 -16.13 2.49 4.13
N GLN A 167 -15.99 1.98 5.35
CA GLN A 167 -16.13 2.78 6.56
C GLN A 167 -15.11 3.93 6.63
N ILE A 168 -13.89 3.68 6.16
CA ILE A 168 -12.86 4.72 6.08
C ILE A 168 -13.29 5.80 5.08
N HIS A 169 -13.68 5.42 3.86
CA HIS A 169 -14.12 6.37 2.83
C HIS A 169 -15.30 7.22 3.31
N GLU A 170 -16.34 6.60 3.86
CA GLU A 170 -17.52 7.32 4.39
C GLU A 170 -17.16 8.32 5.50
N ARG A 171 -16.22 7.96 6.38
CA ARG A 171 -15.77 8.86 7.44
C ARG A 171 -15.06 10.09 6.88
N PHE A 172 -14.13 9.89 5.93
CA PHE A 172 -13.40 10.99 5.30
C PHE A 172 -14.32 11.84 4.41
N GLU A 173 -15.27 11.25 3.69
CA GLU A 173 -16.29 11.95 2.91
C GLU A 173 -17.12 12.88 3.80
N LYS A 174 -17.69 12.35 4.89
CA LYS A 174 -18.48 13.15 5.84
C LYS A 174 -17.69 14.31 6.44
N HIS A 175 -16.41 14.09 6.78
CA HIS A 175 -15.56 15.15 7.32
C HIS A 175 -15.27 16.23 6.29
N LEU A 176 -14.95 15.84 5.06
CA LEU A 176 -14.66 16.77 3.97
C LEU A 176 -15.89 17.59 3.60
N GLU A 177 -17.04 16.94 3.41
CA GLU A 177 -18.30 17.60 3.09
C GLU A 177 -18.70 18.62 4.16
N LYS A 178 -18.67 18.24 5.43
CA LYS A 178 -18.93 19.14 6.56
C LYS A 178 -17.98 20.34 6.60
N GLY A 179 -16.71 20.10 6.26
CA GLY A 179 -15.69 21.16 6.20
C GLY A 179 -15.95 22.13 5.05
N LEU A 180 -16.31 21.64 3.87
CA LEU A 180 -16.64 22.43 2.70
C LEU A 180 -17.91 23.28 2.93
N ILE A 181 -18.98 22.70 3.49
CA ILE A 181 -20.19 23.44 3.87
C ILE A 181 -19.86 24.61 4.78
N LYS A 182 -19.12 24.36 5.88
CA LYS A 182 -18.73 25.42 6.81
C LYS A 182 -17.88 26.50 6.18
N LEU A 183 -16.99 26.13 5.24
CA LEU A 183 -16.15 27.07 4.54
C LEU A 183 -16.96 27.94 3.58
N THR A 184 -17.88 27.35 2.82
CA THR A 184 -18.83 28.07 1.94
C THR A 184 -19.66 29.08 2.74
N GLU A 185 -20.28 28.64 3.84
CA GLU A 185 -21.06 29.54 4.71
C GLU A 185 -20.21 30.67 5.30
N SER A 186 -18.95 30.41 5.67
CA SER A 186 -18.04 31.41 6.19
C SER A 186 -17.69 32.47 5.13
N CYS A 187 -17.55 32.07 3.87
CA CYS A 187 -17.30 32.98 2.74
C CYS A 187 -18.53 33.85 2.43
N LEU A 188 -19.75 33.32 2.59
CA LEU A 188 -20.99 34.08 2.46
C LEU A 188 -21.13 35.15 3.56
N LYS A 189 -20.76 34.81 4.79
CA LYS A 189 -20.93 35.72 5.95
C LYS A 189 -19.88 36.82 6.04
N LYS A 190 -18.67 36.60 5.57
CA LYS A 190 -17.53 37.51 5.75
C LYS A 190 -16.68 37.58 4.49
N LYS A 191 -16.25 38.80 4.12
CA LYS A 191 -15.20 38.96 3.08
C LYS A 191 -13.91 38.29 3.54
N GLN A 192 -13.36 37.44 2.69
CA GLN A 192 -12.11 36.72 2.93
C GLN A 192 -11.16 36.96 1.74
N ARG A 193 -9.84 36.80 1.96
CA ARG A 193 -8.87 36.89 0.89
C ARG A 193 -8.83 35.54 0.15
N LEU A 194 -8.81 35.57 -1.18
CA LEU A 194 -8.77 34.38 -2.04
C LEU A 194 -7.73 33.35 -1.59
N GLY A 195 -6.47 33.75 -1.50
CA GLY A 195 -5.40 32.81 -1.13
C GLY A 195 -5.49 32.28 0.32
N VAL A 196 -6.32 32.86 1.20
CA VAL A 196 -6.61 32.27 2.53
C VAL A 196 -7.61 31.15 2.39
N VAL A 197 -8.64 31.35 1.56
CA VAL A 197 -9.66 30.32 1.31
C VAL A 197 -9.07 29.14 0.56
N GLU A 198 -8.28 29.37 -0.48
CA GLU A 198 -7.56 28.32 -1.22
C GLU A 198 -6.69 27.45 -0.31
N ARG A 199 -5.90 28.05 0.57
CA ARG A 199 -5.09 27.32 1.57
C ARG A 199 -5.95 26.49 2.52
N ARG A 200 -7.12 26.98 2.91
CA ARG A 200 -8.06 26.24 3.77
C ARG A 200 -8.67 25.05 3.04
N VAL A 201 -9.05 25.22 1.77
CA VAL A 201 -9.49 24.13 0.89
C VAL A 201 -8.37 23.09 0.75
N GLY A 202 -7.16 23.50 0.42
CA GLY A 202 -6.02 22.59 0.28
C GLY A 202 -5.73 21.79 1.55
N ARG A 203 -5.77 22.43 2.73
CA ARG A 203 -5.63 21.72 4.02
C ARG A 203 -6.76 20.74 4.29
N LEU A 204 -8.00 21.12 3.94
CA LEU A 204 -9.17 20.27 4.13
C LEU A 204 -9.10 19.04 3.24
N LEU A 205 -8.75 19.20 1.96
CA LEU A 205 -8.52 18.11 1.01
C LEU A 205 -7.36 17.21 1.47
N GLY A 206 -6.23 17.80 1.86
CA GLY A 206 -5.05 17.06 2.34
C GLY A 206 -5.33 16.24 3.60
N ALA A 207 -6.05 16.80 4.57
CA ALA A 207 -6.45 16.10 5.79
C ALA A 207 -7.46 14.95 5.52
N ASN A 208 -8.16 15.00 4.37
CA ASN A 208 -9.15 14.01 3.97
C ASN A 208 -8.77 13.35 2.63
N SER A 209 -7.49 13.08 2.41
CA SER A 209 -6.94 12.58 1.15
C SER A 209 -7.62 11.31 0.61
N ARG A 210 -8.16 10.47 1.50
CA ARG A 210 -8.89 9.25 1.14
C ARG A 210 -10.20 9.50 0.39
N ALA A 211 -10.80 10.68 0.56
CA ALA A 211 -12.04 11.08 -0.12
C ALA A 211 -11.84 12.33 -1.00
N ALA A 212 -10.64 12.91 -1.05
CA ALA A 212 -10.40 14.16 -1.76
C ALA A 212 -10.77 14.08 -3.24
N GLY A 213 -10.49 12.96 -3.91
CA GLY A 213 -10.83 12.77 -5.32
C GLY A 213 -12.33 12.65 -5.62
N LEU A 214 -13.16 12.44 -4.58
CA LEU A 214 -14.63 12.48 -4.72
C LEU A 214 -15.15 13.92 -4.91
N PHE A 215 -14.37 14.94 -4.55
CA PHE A 215 -14.83 16.33 -4.58
C PHE A 215 -14.02 17.14 -5.59
N ARG A 216 -14.73 17.78 -6.50
CA ARG A 216 -14.19 18.87 -7.31
C ARG A 216 -14.52 20.16 -6.60
N VAL A 217 -13.53 20.96 -6.26
CA VAL A 217 -13.70 22.21 -5.50
C VAL A 217 -13.07 23.36 -6.27
N GLU A 218 -13.86 24.39 -6.51
CA GLU A 218 -13.45 25.63 -7.19
C GLU A 218 -13.58 26.81 -6.23
N VAL A 219 -12.58 27.67 -6.23
CA VAL A 219 -12.55 28.89 -5.42
C VAL A 219 -12.37 30.08 -6.35
N THR A 220 -13.36 30.97 -6.35
CA THR A 220 -13.37 32.15 -7.24
C THR A 220 -13.54 33.43 -6.44
N ALA A 221 -12.98 34.52 -6.95
CA ALA A 221 -13.25 35.86 -6.42
C ALA A 221 -14.26 36.56 -7.32
N GLY A 222 -15.37 37.00 -6.73
CA GLY A 222 -16.38 37.81 -7.42
C GLY A 222 -15.94 39.27 -7.57
N GLU A 223 -16.61 39.99 -8.46
CA GLU A 223 -16.37 41.42 -8.72
C GLU A 223 -16.60 42.29 -7.48
N ASP A 224 -17.47 41.87 -6.56
CA ASP A 224 -17.74 42.50 -5.26
C ASP A 224 -16.63 42.24 -4.21
N GLY A 225 -15.56 41.54 -4.59
CA GLY A 225 -14.45 41.13 -3.73
C GLY A 225 -14.82 40.05 -2.71
N ARG A 226 -15.93 39.37 -2.87
CA ARG A 226 -16.29 38.15 -2.11
C ARG A 226 -15.71 36.91 -2.76
N VAL A 227 -15.31 35.97 -1.94
CA VAL A 227 -14.82 34.68 -2.41
C VAL A 227 -15.95 33.64 -2.35
N ALA A 228 -16.19 32.97 -3.45
CA ALA A 228 -17.12 31.85 -3.53
C ALA A 228 -16.34 30.51 -3.52
N VAL A 229 -16.88 29.54 -2.82
CA VAL A 229 -16.42 28.15 -2.84
C VAL A 229 -17.55 27.31 -3.41
N VAL A 230 -17.31 26.73 -4.58
CA VAL A 230 -18.24 25.82 -5.27
C VAL A 230 -17.64 24.43 -5.25
N TRP A 231 -18.45 23.45 -4.99
CA TRP A 231 -17.98 22.07 -5.00
C TRP A 231 -19.09 21.09 -5.44
N GLU A 232 -18.64 20.01 -6.05
CA GLU A 232 -19.49 18.92 -6.50
C GLU A 232 -18.86 17.58 -6.22
N LYS A 233 -19.67 16.50 -6.16
CA LYS A 233 -19.18 15.13 -6.05
C LYS A 233 -18.97 14.53 -7.45
N VAL A 234 -17.80 13.89 -7.64
CA VAL A 234 -17.42 13.26 -8.91
C VAL A 234 -17.91 11.82 -8.91
N GLU A 235 -18.97 11.54 -9.63
CA GLU A 235 -19.62 10.23 -9.66
C GLU A 235 -18.69 9.12 -10.19
N ALA A 236 -17.89 9.40 -11.21
CA ALA A 236 -16.92 8.44 -11.74
C ALA A 236 -15.89 8.00 -10.69
N TRP A 237 -15.52 8.90 -9.76
CA TRP A 237 -14.62 8.53 -8.65
C TRP A 237 -15.33 7.61 -7.66
N ARG A 238 -16.62 7.87 -7.36
CA ARG A 238 -17.42 7.02 -6.47
C ARG A 238 -17.55 5.61 -7.02
N GLN A 239 -17.92 5.48 -8.29
CA GLN A 239 -18.05 4.19 -8.98
C GLN A 239 -16.72 3.39 -8.93
N TRP A 240 -15.61 4.06 -9.19
CA TRP A 240 -14.28 3.41 -9.07
C TRP A 240 -13.96 3.01 -7.63
N ALA A 241 -14.24 3.86 -6.65
CA ALA A 241 -14.01 3.54 -5.24
C ALA A 241 -14.81 2.29 -4.83
N GLU A 242 -16.10 2.24 -5.14
CA GLU A 242 -16.99 1.10 -4.84
C GLU A 242 -16.53 -0.19 -5.52
N LEU A 243 -16.09 -0.11 -6.78
CA LEU A 243 -15.57 -1.26 -7.54
C LEU A 243 -14.25 -1.78 -6.93
N SER A 244 -13.37 -0.90 -6.51
CA SER A 244 -12.03 -1.23 -6.01
C SER A 244 -11.95 -1.47 -4.51
N GLU A 245 -13.03 -1.21 -3.74
CA GLU A 245 -13.08 -1.46 -2.29
C GLU A 245 -12.91 -2.95 -1.98
N GLY A 246 -11.97 -3.23 -1.07
CA GLY A 246 -11.62 -4.59 -0.68
C GLY A 246 -10.75 -5.33 -1.70
N CYS A 247 -10.50 -4.73 -2.87
CA CYS A 247 -9.65 -5.32 -3.89
C CYS A 247 -8.18 -4.95 -3.68
N TYR A 248 -7.31 -5.91 -3.96
CA TYR A 248 -5.86 -5.74 -4.01
C TYR A 248 -5.27 -6.66 -5.09
N LEU A 249 -4.04 -6.37 -5.47
CA LEU A 249 -3.38 -7.03 -6.57
C LEU A 249 -2.06 -7.62 -6.10
N LEU A 250 -1.82 -8.88 -6.45
CA LEU A 250 -0.53 -9.55 -6.32
C LEU A 250 0.04 -9.78 -7.73
N ARG A 251 1.37 -9.90 -7.80
CA ARG A 251 2.13 -10.17 -9.01
C ARG A 251 3.04 -11.37 -8.76
N SER A 252 3.12 -12.29 -9.69
CA SER A 252 3.93 -13.50 -9.60
C SER A 252 4.54 -13.84 -10.95
N ASN A 253 5.73 -14.43 -10.96
CA ASN A 253 6.33 -15.05 -12.15
C ASN A 253 5.95 -16.53 -12.31
N ILE A 254 5.03 -17.02 -11.52
CA ILE A 254 4.49 -18.37 -11.65
C ILE A 254 3.24 -18.30 -12.51
N THR A 255 3.28 -18.96 -13.67
CA THR A 255 2.23 -18.85 -14.71
C THR A 255 1.36 -20.09 -14.84
N ASN A 256 1.74 -21.20 -14.20
CA ASN A 256 1.09 -22.50 -14.29
C ASN A 256 0.28 -22.87 -13.02
N TRP A 257 -0.04 -21.89 -12.21
CA TRP A 257 -0.92 -22.08 -11.05
C TRP A 257 -2.39 -21.94 -11.43
N ASP A 258 -3.22 -22.62 -10.67
CA ASP A 258 -4.64 -22.35 -10.50
C ASP A 258 -4.91 -21.59 -9.20
N ALA A 259 -6.16 -21.38 -8.88
CA ALA A 259 -6.53 -20.57 -7.69
C ALA A 259 -6.72 -21.42 -6.42
N GLU A 260 -6.51 -22.75 -6.48
CA GLU A 260 -6.66 -23.69 -5.35
C GLU A 260 -5.40 -23.79 -4.47
#